data_6fb37d925890a8ee8917734e6eb9f3c5
#
_entry.id   6fb37d925890a8ee8917734e6eb9f3c5
#
_cell.length_a   1.000
_cell.length_b   1.000
_cell.length_c   1.000
_cell.angle_alpha   90.00
_cell.angle_beta   90.00
_cell.angle_gamma   90.00
#
_symmetry.space_group_name_H-M   'P 1'
#
loop_
_entity.id
_entity.type
_entity.pdbx_description
1 polymer ?
#
loop_
_entity_poly.entity_id
_entity_poly.type
_entity_poly.pdbx_seq_one_letter_code
_entity_poly.pdbx_strand_id
1 'polypeptide(L)'
;MSADKWCARTDLALETQESLKKANTDMRGVNFSEKKLDNGIIVSVVTIDSENAVRATGRPKGKYVTIEAAMLSEGDEECCQAVTRELSRELKSFVKAVCDKRIYAALVVGLGNRNVTPDALGPRCVDSLFITRHIVKEYGRYAFSNENVNSVCGLVPGVMAQTGMECLEIIKGVVSEVKPDFVVTIDALAARSTNCLLYTSPS
;
A
#
# COMPACT_ATOMS: atom_id res chain seq x y z
N MET A 1 27.85 -29.73 1.02
CA MET A 1 27.32 -28.58 1.76
C MET A 1 26.79 -27.57 0.76
N SER A 2 25.49 -27.56 0.56
CA SER A 2 24.82 -26.64 -0.34
C SER A 2 24.83 -25.25 0.29
N ALA A 3 25.44 -24.26 -0.37
CA ALA A 3 25.35 -22.88 0.04
C ALA A 3 23.89 -22.43 -0.23
N ASP A 4 23.09 -22.36 0.82
CA ASP A 4 21.82 -21.65 0.77
C ASP A 4 22.10 -20.21 0.31
N LYS A 5 21.78 -19.94 -0.96
CA LYS A 5 21.78 -18.58 -1.47
C LYS A 5 20.76 -17.81 -0.65
N TRP A 6 21.22 -16.97 0.23
CA TRP A 6 20.40 -15.93 0.86
C TRP A 6 19.73 -15.10 -0.25
N CYS A 7 18.51 -15.45 -0.59
CA CYS A 7 17.73 -14.67 -1.53
C CYS A 7 17.07 -13.54 -0.73
N ALA A 8 17.56 -12.33 -0.87
CA ALA A 8 16.94 -11.17 -0.22
C ALA A 8 15.45 -11.14 -0.57
N ARG A 9 14.58 -11.08 0.43
CA ARG A 9 13.14 -10.93 0.23
C ARG A 9 12.87 -9.58 -0.44
N THR A 10 11.94 -9.57 -1.37
CA THR A 10 11.41 -8.32 -1.96
C THR A 10 9.89 -8.31 -1.82
N ASP A 11 9.36 -7.15 -1.45
CA ASP A 11 7.92 -6.93 -1.34
C ASP A 11 7.35 -6.37 -2.66
N LEU A 12 8.21 -5.99 -3.61
CA LEU A 12 7.80 -5.41 -4.88
C LEU A 12 7.47 -6.46 -5.94
N ALA A 13 6.25 -6.41 -6.48
CA ALA A 13 5.79 -7.32 -7.54
C ALA A 13 6.58 -7.13 -8.85
N LEU A 14 7.07 -5.91 -9.11
CA LEU A 14 7.90 -5.58 -10.26
C LEU A 14 9.23 -6.37 -10.24
N GLU A 15 9.93 -6.38 -9.10
CA GLU A 15 11.18 -7.15 -8.95
C GLU A 15 10.95 -8.66 -9.11
N THR A 16 9.80 -9.16 -8.64
CA THR A 16 9.41 -10.56 -8.84
C THR A 16 9.23 -10.87 -10.32
N GLN A 17 8.57 -9.99 -11.07
CA GLN A 17 8.36 -10.15 -12.50
C GLN A 17 9.68 -10.12 -13.29
N GLU A 18 10.58 -9.19 -12.96
CA GLU A 18 11.92 -9.15 -13.59
C GLU A 18 12.72 -10.43 -13.34
N SER A 19 12.62 -10.97 -12.13
CA SER A 19 13.27 -12.23 -11.77
C SER A 19 12.72 -13.40 -12.58
N LEU A 20 11.39 -13.46 -12.79
CA LEU A 20 10.73 -14.49 -13.60
C LEU A 20 11.06 -14.37 -15.10
N LYS A 21 11.14 -13.15 -15.66
CA LYS A 21 11.58 -12.91 -17.03
C LYS A 21 13.01 -13.43 -17.25
N LYS A 22 13.91 -13.14 -16.29
CA LYS A 22 15.31 -13.65 -16.34
C LYS A 22 15.39 -15.17 -16.25
N ALA A 23 14.46 -15.80 -15.51
CA ALA A 23 14.41 -17.25 -15.34
C ALA A 23 13.70 -17.99 -16.49
N ASN A 24 13.19 -17.28 -17.51
CA ASN A 24 12.43 -17.83 -18.62
C ASN A 24 11.23 -18.72 -18.19
N THR A 25 10.57 -18.34 -17.11
CA THR A 25 9.45 -19.07 -16.51
C THR A 25 8.13 -18.72 -17.23
N ASP A 26 7.20 -19.68 -17.32
CA ASP A 26 5.88 -19.46 -17.93
C ASP A 26 5.10 -18.36 -17.21
N MET A 27 4.78 -17.29 -17.92
CA MET A 27 4.14 -16.07 -17.42
C MET A 27 2.63 -16.02 -17.73
N ARG A 28 1.99 -17.16 -18.09
CA ARG A 28 0.56 -17.19 -18.37
C ARG A 28 -0.25 -16.77 -17.15
N GLY A 29 -1.09 -15.74 -17.33
CA GLY A 29 -1.88 -15.14 -16.24
C GLY A 29 -1.14 -14.09 -15.43
N VAL A 30 -0.01 -13.56 -15.93
CA VAL A 30 0.63 -12.33 -15.46
C VAL A 30 0.57 -11.29 -16.56
N ASN A 31 -0.18 -10.22 -16.33
CA ASN A 31 -0.26 -9.09 -17.26
C ASN A 31 0.59 -7.94 -16.72
N PHE A 32 1.38 -7.33 -17.59
CA PHE A 32 2.22 -6.18 -17.26
C PHE A 32 1.92 -5.01 -18.19
N SER A 33 1.84 -3.83 -17.64
CA SER A 33 1.82 -2.58 -18.38
C SER A 33 2.66 -1.52 -17.67
N GLU A 34 3.30 -0.67 -18.45
CA GLU A 34 4.11 0.44 -17.96
C GLU A 34 3.71 1.72 -18.67
N LYS A 35 3.60 2.79 -17.92
CA LYS A 35 3.33 4.13 -18.42
C LYS A 35 4.37 5.10 -17.86
N LYS A 36 5.02 5.84 -18.73
CA LYS A 36 5.92 6.95 -18.38
C LYS A 36 5.14 8.27 -18.45
N LEU A 37 5.27 9.08 -17.42
CA LEU A 37 4.71 10.42 -17.34
C LEU A 37 5.80 11.45 -17.62
N ASP A 38 5.38 12.67 -17.98
CA ASP A 38 6.28 13.74 -18.44
C ASP A 38 7.37 14.13 -17.41
N ASN A 39 7.07 13.99 -16.12
CA ASN A 39 7.99 14.35 -15.02
C ASN A 39 8.93 13.19 -14.61
N GLY A 40 9.21 12.25 -15.50
CA GLY A 40 10.06 11.09 -15.21
C GLY A 40 9.45 10.06 -14.25
N ILE A 41 8.17 10.19 -13.93
CA ILE A 41 7.43 9.24 -13.12
C ILE A 41 7.11 8.02 -13.98
N ILE A 42 7.40 6.84 -13.46
CA ILE A 42 7.07 5.57 -14.11
C ILE A 42 6.00 4.87 -13.29
N VAL A 43 4.91 4.49 -13.94
CA VAL A 43 3.82 3.72 -13.31
C VAL A 43 3.78 2.34 -13.94
N SER A 44 4.12 1.33 -13.17
CA SER A 44 4.12 -0.07 -13.57
C SER A 44 2.96 -0.80 -12.92
N VAL A 45 2.20 -1.54 -13.72
CA VAL A 45 1.06 -2.34 -13.23
C VAL A 45 1.30 -3.80 -13.56
N VAL A 46 1.25 -4.64 -12.54
CA VAL A 46 1.30 -6.10 -12.64
C VAL A 46 -0.04 -6.65 -12.18
N THR A 47 -0.70 -7.45 -13.01
CA THR A 47 -1.94 -8.15 -12.62
C THR A 47 -1.69 -9.65 -12.62
N ILE A 48 -2.04 -10.31 -11.51
CA ILE A 48 -1.93 -11.76 -11.32
C ILE A 48 -3.36 -12.30 -11.24
N ASP A 49 -3.77 -13.09 -12.24
CA ASP A 49 -5.16 -13.53 -12.39
C ASP A 49 -5.35 -15.05 -12.37
N SER A 50 -4.28 -15.84 -12.46
CA SER A 50 -4.34 -17.30 -12.50
C SER A 50 -3.61 -17.96 -11.33
N GLU A 51 -4.03 -19.20 -10.98
CA GLU A 51 -3.34 -20.01 -9.96
C GLU A 51 -1.90 -20.38 -10.37
N ASN A 52 -1.66 -20.55 -11.68
CA ASN A 52 -0.31 -20.80 -12.17
C ASN A 52 0.59 -19.59 -11.96
N ALA A 53 0.07 -18.38 -12.20
CA ALA A 53 0.78 -17.14 -11.94
C ALA A 53 1.05 -16.94 -10.43
N VAL A 54 0.10 -17.29 -9.56
CA VAL A 54 0.30 -17.29 -8.10
C VAL A 54 1.46 -18.20 -7.70
N ARG A 55 1.50 -19.44 -8.23
CA ARG A 55 2.60 -20.38 -7.94
C ARG A 55 3.95 -19.90 -8.48
N ALA A 56 3.95 -19.32 -9.68
CA ALA A 56 5.18 -18.82 -10.31
C ALA A 56 5.74 -17.58 -9.61
N THR A 57 4.85 -16.65 -9.18
CA THR A 57 5.24 -15.39 -8.57
C THR A 57 5.38 -15.47 -7.05
N GLY A 58 4.78 -16.46 -6.40
CA GLY A 58 4.61 -16.53 -4.94
C GLY A 58 3.70 -15.45 -4.37
N ARG A 59 2.93 -14.74 -5.20
CA ARG A 59 2.06 -13.63 -4.81
C ARG A 59 0.59 -13.97 -5.03
N PRO A 60 -0.32 -13.48 -4.17
CA PRO A 60 -1.75 -13.67 -4.36
C PRO A 60 -2.27 -13.09 -5.67
N LYS A 61 -3.44 -13.53 -6.11
CA LYS A 61 -4.18 -12.86 -7.18
C LYS A 61 -4.48 -11.43 -6.79
N GLY A 62 -4.30 -10.51 -7.74
CA GLY A 62 -4.56 -9.10 -7.51
C GLY A 62 -3.88 -8.19 -8.51
N LYS A 63 -4.14 -6.90 -8.36
CA LYS A 63 -3.48 -5.83 -9.09
C LYS A 63 -2.41 -5.20 -8.21
N TYR A 64 -1.21 -5.08 -8.74
CA TYR A 64 -0.05 -4.48 -8.10
C TYR A 64 0.37 -3.26 -8.92
N VAL A 65 0.46 -2.12 -8.28
CA VAL A 65 0.88 -0.86 -8.92
C VAL A 65 2.13 -0.36 -8.24
N THR A 66 3.15 -0.07 -9.03
CA THR A 66 4.39 0.57 -8.58
C THR A 66 4.49 1.95 -9.23
N ILE A 67 4.70 2.98 -8.43
CA ILE A 67 4.94 4.35 -8.89
C ILE A 67 6.38 4.70 -8.50
N GLU A 68 7.22 4.91 -9.50
CA GLU A 68 8.62 5.29 -9.34
C GLU A 68 8.79 6.76 -9.70
N ALA A 69 9.40 7.52 -8.82
CA ALA A 69 9.64 8.95 -9.00
C ALA A 69 10.96 9.35 -8.33
N ALA A 70 12.05 9.39 -9.08
CA ALA A 70 13.39 9.69 -8.55
C ALA A 70 13.46 11.08 -7.90
N MET A 71 12.83 12.07 -8.50
CA MET A 71 12.82 13.46 -8.01
C MET A 71 12.06 13.66 -6.69
N LEU A 72 11.29 12.65 -6.26
CA LEU A 72 10.55 12.72 -4.99
C LEU A 72 11.51 12.85 -3.79
N SER A 73 12.68 12.20 -3.85
CA SER A 73 13.70 12.26 -2.80
C SER A 73 14.39 13.60 -2.71
N GLU A 74 14.35 14.41 -3.76
CA GLU A 74 14.92 15.75 -3.84
C GLU A 74 13.98 16.84 -3.32
N GLY A 75 12.74 16.46 -2.97
CA GLY A 75 11.73 17.38 -2.45
C GLY A 75 11.11 18.28 -3.53
N ASP A 76 11.19 17.88 -4.79
CA ASP A 76 10.58 18.62 -5.90
C ASP A 76 9.05 18.65 -5.74
N GLU A 77 8.49 19.85 -5.56
CA GLU A 77 7.06 20.05 -5.27
C GLU A 77 6.16 19.65 -6.45
N GLU A 78 6.59 19.91 -7.66
CA GLU A 78 5.83 19.56 -8.87
C GLU A 78 5.78 18.04 -9.03
N CYS A 79 6.89 17.36 -8.79
CA CYS A 79 6.96 15.91 -8.75
C CYS A 79 6.05 15.34 -7.63
N CYS A 80 6.10 15.91 -6.42
CA CYS A 80 5.25 15.50 -5.31
C CYS A 80 3.76 15.61 -5.66
N GLN A 81 3.34 16.72 -6.27
CA GLN A 81 1.97 16.91 -6.70
C GLN A 81 1.56 15.93 -7.81
N ALA A 82 2.44 15.65 -8.76
CA ALA A 82 2.20 14.69 -9.83
C ALA A 82 2.04 13.26 -9.28
N VAL A 83 2.93 12.82 -8.40
CA VAL A 83 2.84 11.53 -7.70
C VAL A 83 1.55 11.44 -6.88
N THR A 84 1.19 12.50 -6.15
CA THR A 84 -0.05 12.55 -5.35
C THR A 84 -1.29 12.37 -6.21
N ARG A 85 -1.36 13.05 -7.37
CA ARG A 85 -2.47 12.89 -8.32
C ARG A 85 -2.57 11.46 -8.84
N GLU A 86 -1.43 10.87 -9.22
CA GLU A 86 -1.38 9.51 -9.74
C GLU A 86 -1.75 8.48 -8.68
N LEU A 87 -1.18 8.57 -7.48
CA LEU A 87 -1.52 7.73 -6.34
C LEU A 87 -3.00 7.81 -5.98
N SER A 88 -3.57 9.03 -5.96
CA SER A 88 -4.99 9.24 -5.70
C SER A 88 -5.86 8.59 -6.76
N ARG A 89 -5.45 8.62 -8.04
CA ARG A 89 -6.16 7.97 -9.14
C ARG A 89 -6.17 6.46 -8.97
N GLU A 90 -5.02 5.87 -8.67
CA GLU A 90 -4.90 4.42 -8.47
C GLU A 90 -5.67 3.96 -7.22
N LEU A 91 -5.57 4.68 -6.10
CA LEU A 91 -6.34 4.38 -4.88
C LEU A 91 -7.86 4.44 -5.15
N LYS A 92 -8.35 5.45 -5.87
CA LYS A 92 -9.76 5.51 -6.27
C LYS A 92 -10.17 4.31 -7.11
N SER A 93 -9.30 3.88 -8.04
CA SER A 93 -9.52 2.67 -8.85
C SER A 93 -9.63 1.42 -7.99
N PHE A 94 -8.73 1.25 -7.00
CA PHE A 94 -8.78 0.12 -6.06
C PHE A 94 -10.04 0.14 -5.21
N VAL A 95 -10.39 1.29 -4.64
CA VAL A 95 -11.61 1.43 -3.82
C VAL A 95 -12.84 1.06 -4.65
N LYS A 96 -12.95 1.57 -5.88
CA LYS A 96 -14.07 1.23 -6.77
C LYS A 96 -14.13 -0.25 -7.14
N ALA A 97 -12.98 -0.92 -7.27
CA ALA A 97 -12.93 -2.35 -7.58
C ALA A 97 -13.35 -3.23 -6.38
N VAL A 98 -13.16 -2.77 -5.15
CA VAL A 98 -13.45 -3.51 -3.93
C VAL A 98 -14.82 -3.15 -3.34
N CYS A 99 -15.28 -1.91 -3.53
CA CYS A 99 -16.49 -1.39 -2.93
C CYS A 99 -17.29 -0.55 -3.92
N ASP A 100 -18.46 -1.07 -4.32
CA ASP A 100 -19.41 -0.40 -5.24
C ASP A 100 -20.28 0.67 -4.55
N LYS A 101 -20.16 0.83 -3.23
CA LYS A 101 -20.94 1.77 -2.47
C LYS A 101 -20.50 3.20 -2.76
N ARG A 102 -21.47 4.11 -2.98
CA ARG A 102 -21.21 5.55 -3.07
C ARG A 102 -20.68 6.12 -1.74
N ILE A 103 -21.16 5.57 -0.64
CA ILE A 103 -20.79 5.93 0.73
C ILE A 103 -20.35 4.66 1.44
N TYR A 104 -19.15 4.67 1.98
CA TYR A 104 -18.51 3.51 2.59
C TYR A 104 -17.92 3.82 3.96
N ALA A 105 -17.65 2.77 4.70
CA ALA A 105 -16.85 2.78 5.90
C ALA A 105 -15.46 2.19 5.59
N ALA A 106 -14.40 2.94 5.87
CA ALA A 106 -13.02 2.53 5.64
C ALA A 106 -12.23 2.52 6.95
N LEU A 107 -11.41 1.48 7.13
CA LEU A 107 -10.38 1.42 8.16
C LEU A 107 -9.02 1.56 7.50
N VAL A 108 -8.24 2.56 7.91
CA VAL A 108 -6.86 2.74 7.49
C VAL A 108 -5.94 2.30 8.62
N VAL A 109 -5.05 1.37 8.34
CA VAL A 109 -4.11 0.81 9.31
C VAL A 109 -2.69 1.20 8.92
N GLY A 110 -2.02 1.96 9.80
CA GLY A 110 -0.60 2.30 9.67
C GLY A 110 0.25 1.28 10.43
N LEU A 111 0.92 0.40 9.69
CA LEU A 111 1.86 -0.58 10.26
C LEU A 111 3.22 0.06 10.50
N GLY A 112 3.94 -0.46 11.46
CA GLY A 112 5.30 -0.06 11.81
C GLY A 112 5.43 0.64 13.14
N ASN A 113 6.64 1.11 13.40
CA ASN A 113 7.02 1.77 14.65
C ASN A 113 7.23 3.28 14.44
N ARG A 114 6.40 4.09 15.08
CA ARG A 114 6.46 5.57 15.01
C ARG A 114 7.83 6.14 15.42
N ASN A 115 8.53 5.45 16.30
CA ASN A 115 9.81 5.91 16.87
C ASN A 115 11.04 5.46 16.05
N VAL A 116 10.83 4.69 14.99
CA VAL A 116 11.87 4.19 14.09
C VAL A 116 11.65 4.82 12.72
N THR A 117 12.50 5.75 12.32
CA THR A 117 12.32 6.56 11.10
C THR A 117 12.01 5.74 9.84
N PRO A 118 12.77 4.68 9.50
CA PRO A 118 12.49 3.89 8.31
C PRO A 118 11.18 3.07 8.40
N ASP A 119 10.61 2.94 9.59
CA ASP A 119 9.41 2.14 9.87
C ASP A 119 8.19 3.02 10.24
N ALA A 120 8.32 4.34 10.17
CA ALA A 120 7.31 5.29 10.65
C ALA A 120 6.29 5.71 9.57
N LEU A 121 6.41 5.23 8.33
CA LEU A 121 5.56 5.66 7.21
C LEU A 121 4.07 5.45 7.53
N GLY A 122 3.69 4.23 7.87
CA GLY A 122 2.29 3.89 8.17
C GLY A 122 1.70 4.73 9.30
N PRO A 123 2.34 4.79 10.48
CA PRO A 123 1.90 5.64 11.58
C PRO A 123 1.73 7.11 11.21
N ARG A 124 2.70 7.71 10.51
CA ARG A 124 2.65 9.12 10.10
C ARG A 124 1.53 9.40 9.09
N CYS A 125 1.29 8.47 8.16
CA CYS A 125 0.17 8.59 7.23
C CYS A 125 -1.16 8.61 7.98
N VAL A 126 -1.35 7.72 8.96
CA VAL A 126 -2.58 7.70 9.77
C VAL A 126 -2.76 8.97 10.59
N ASP A 127 -1.68 9.53 11.16
CA ASP A 127 -1.73 10.78 11.91
C ASP A 127 -2.18 11.98 11.04
N SER A 128 -1.93 11.91 9.74
CA SER A 128 -2.29 12.96 8.76
C SER A 128 -3.67 12.78 8.15
N LEU A 129 -4.40 11.71 8.48
CA LEU A 129 -5.71 11.43 7.90
C LEU A 129 -6.81 12.30 8.50
N PHE A 130 -7.74 12.70 7.65
CA PHE A 130 -8.99 13.30 8.11
C PHE A 130 -9.97 12.21 8.56
N ILE A 131 -10.00 11.97 9.87
CA ILE A 131 -10.84 10.94 10.49
C ILE A 131 -12.27 11.48 10.65
N THR A 132 -13.24 10.77 10.11
CA THR A 132 -14.65 11.20 10.07
C THR A 132 -15.60 10.30 10.84
N ARG A 133 -15.22 9.03 11.11
CA ARG A 133 -16.10 8.02 11.69
C ARG A 133 -16.79 8.49 12.99
N HIS A 134 -16.06 9.09 13.93
CA HIS A 134 -16.61 9.55 15.21
C HIS A 134 -17.66 10.65 15.01
N ILE A 135 -17.41 11.59 14.11
CA ILE A 135 -18.35 12.68 13.80
C ILE A 135 -19.61 12.13 13.11
N VAL A 136 -19.41 11.24 12.12
CA VAL A 136 -20.54 10.61 11.42
C VAL A 136 -21.40 9.76 12.37
N LYS A 137 -20.78 9.08 13.34
CA LYS A 137 -21.48 8.27 14.33
C LYS A 137 -22.28 9.10 15.33
N GLU A 138 -21.72 10.21 15.80
CA GLU A 138 -22.31 11.06 16.84
C GLU A 138 -23.33 12.04 16.28
N TYR A 139 -22.98 12.74 15.21
CA TYR A 139 -23.77 13.86 14.66
C TYR A 139 -24.40 13.56 13.32
N GLY A 140 -24.18 12.38 12.76
CA GLY A 140 -24.57 12.07 11.39
C GLY A 140 -23.75 12.80 10.33
N ARG A 141 -24.07 12.55 9.07
CA ARG A 141 -23.35 13.16 7.93
C ARG A 141 -23.63 14.65 7.75
N TYR A 142 -24.74 15.12 8.29
CA TYR A 142 -25.13 16.54 8.24
C TYR A 142 -24.09 17.49 8.86
N ALA A 143 -23.28 16.99 9.81
CA ALA A 143 -22.19 17.75 10.43
C ALA A 143 -21.15 18.30 9.42
N PHE A 144 -21.09 17.72 8.23
CA PHE A 144 -20.14 18.13 7.17
C PHE A 144 -20.76 19.00 6.08
N SER A 145 -22.02 19.43 6.20
CA SER A 145 -22.78 20.09 5.15
C SER A 145 -22.81 19.30 3.83
N ASN A 146 -22.47 18.02 3.89
CA ASN A 146 -22.39 17.13 2.74
C ASN A 146 -22.77 15.70 3.15
N GLU A 147 -23.88 15.22 2.62
CA GLU A 147 -24.36 13.85 2.91
C GLU A 147 -23.48 12.72 2.34
N ASN A 148 -22.54 13.06 1.45
CA ASN A 148 -21.67 12.10 0.78
C ASN A 148 -20.33 11.84 1.53
N VAL A 149 -20.26 12.14 2.81
CA VAL A 149 -19.04 11.90 3.60
C VAL A 149 -18.93 10.43 3.96
N ASN A 150 -17.76 9.85 3.65
CA ASN A 150 -17.41 8.48 4.03
C ASN A 150 -17.04 8.42 5.51
N SER A 151 -17.28 7.24 6.12
CA SER A 151 -16.90 6.97 7.50
C SER A 151 -15.47 6.42 7.51
N VAL A 152 -14.49 7.25 7.83
CA VAL A 152 -13.07 6.88 7.86
C VAL A 152 -12.58 6.84 9.30
N CYS A 153 -11.92 5.75 9.67
CA CYS A 153 -11.18 5.61 10.92
C CYS A 153 -9.76 5.13 10.67
N GLY A 154 -8.86 5.46 11.59
CA GLY A 154 -7.45 5.08 11.55
C GLY A 154 -7.07 4.21 12.74
N LEU A 155 -6.10 3.32 12.54
CA LEU A 155 -5.51 2.47 13.56
C LEU A 155 -4.00 2.43 13.36
N VAL A 156 -3.25 2.63 14.43
CA VAL A 156 -1.80 2.36 14.50
C VAL A 156 -1.61 1.29 15.58
N PRO A 157 -1.51 -0.01 15.22
CA PRO A 157 -1.45 -1.09 16.19
C PRO A 157 -0.14 -1.11 17.00
N GLY A 158 0.91 -0.43 16.51
CA GLY A 158 2.25 -0.55 17.04
C GLY A 158 2.93 -1.84 16.61
N VAL A 159 4.04 -2.18 17.26
CA VAL A 159 4.80 -3.40 17.01
C VAL A 159 4.69 -4.37 18.18
N MET A 160 4.91 -5.65 17.93
CA MET A 160 4.78 -6.71 18.93
C MET A 160 5.66 -6.45 20.19
N ALA A 161 6.84 -5.85 20.01
CA ALA A 161 7.71 -5.50 21.12
C ALA A 161 7.12 -4.46 22.09
N GLN A 162 6.13 -3.68 21.64
CA GLN A 162 5.44 -2.65 22.45
C GLN A 162 4.15 -3.19 23.06
N THR A 163 3.44 -4.05 22.34
CA THR A 163 2.09 -4.47 22.69
C THR A 163 2.01 -5.87 23.27
N GLY A 164 3.00 -6.72 22.98
CA GLY A 164 2.96 -8.15 23.28
C GLY A 164 1.98 -8.95 22.42
N MET A 165 1.35 -8.30 21.43
CA MET A 165 0.36 -8.90 20.53
C MET A 165 0.81 -8.78 19.08
N GLU A 166 0.39 -9.71 18.24
CA GLU A 166 0.57 -9.57 16.80
C GLU A 166 -0.36 -8.48 16.24
N CYS A 167 0.16 -7.68 15.29
CA CYS A 167 -0.65 -6.64 14.63
C CYS A 167 -1.94 -7.20 14.04
N LEU A 168 -1.89 -8.43 13.51
CA LEU A 168 -3.04 -9.10 12.92
C LEU A 168 -4.16 -9.39 13.94
N GLU A 169 -3.81 -9.71 15.20
CA GLU A 169 -4.78 -9.93 16.28
C GLU A 169 -5.53 -8.64 16.60
N ILE A 170 -4.78 -7.55 16.74
CA ILE A 170 -5.34 -6.22 17.01
C ILE A 170 -6.27 -5.79 15.86
N ILE A 171 -5.80 -5.92 14.61
CA ILE A 171 -6.56 -5.54 13.42
C ILE A 171 -7.85 -6.37 13.32
N LYS A 172 -7.80 -7.68 13.53
CA LYS A 172 -8.99 -8.54 13.51
C LYS A 172 -10.03 -8.13 14.55
N GLY A 173 -9.59 -7.80 15.77
CA GLY A 173 -10.46 -7.30 16.83
C GLY A 173 -11.16 -5.99 16.41
N VAL A 174 -10.39 -5.03 15.89
CA VAL A 174 -10.95 -3.75 15.43
C VAL A 174 -11.87 -3.92 14.22
N VAL A 175 -11.51 -4.75 13.25
CA VAL A 175 -12.37 -5.04 12.07
C VAL A 175 -13.70 -5.65 12.51
N SER A 176 -13.68 -6.58 13.47
CA SER A 176 -14.87 -7.21 14.02
C SER A 176 -15.84 -6.20 14.66
N GLU A 177 -15.32 -5.18 15.34
CA GLU A 177 -16.11 -4.13 16.00
C GLU A 177 -16.53 -3.02 15.03
N VAL A 178 -15.61 -2.54 14.20
CA VAL A 178 -15.83 -1.39 13.29
C VAL A 178 -16.67 -1.79 12.09
N LYS A 179 -16.51 -3.03 11.61
CA LYS A 179 -17.15 -3.60 10.41
C LYS A 179 -16.99 -2.70 9.18
N PRO A 180 -15.74 -2.35 8.80
CA PRO A 180 -15.50 -1.52 7.64
C PRO A 180 -15.87 -2.29 6.34
N ASP A 181 -16.21 -1.56 5.28
CA ASP A 181 -16.44 -2.14 3.95
C ASP A 181 -15.13 -2.63 3.32
N PHE A 182 -14.02 -1.97 3.65
CA PHE A 182 -12.66 -2.40 3.28
C PHE A 182 -11.62 -1.84 4.25
N VAL A 183 -10.43 -2.43 4.19
CA VAL A 183 -9.26 -2.03 4.99
C VAL A 183 -8.14 -1.60 4.04
N VAL A 184 -7.50 -0.47 4.33
CA VAL A 184 -6.27 -0.02 3.68
C VAL A 184 -5.13 -0.17 4.69
N THR A 185 -4.11 -0.92 4.34
CA THR A 185 -2.88 -1.03 5.15
C THR A 185 -1.76 -0.23 4.52
N ILE A 186 -1.05 0.54 5.33
CA ILE A 186 0.10 1.35 4.92
C ILE A 186 1.30 0.87 5.71
N ASP A 187 2.37 0.52 4.99
CA ASP A 187 3.59 -0.03 5.60
C ASP A 187 4.82 0.47 4.85
N ALA A 188 5.98 0.43 5.51
CA ALA A 188 7.27 0.63 4.88
C ALA A 188 7.76 -0.71 4.31
N LEU A 189 8.03 -0.76 3.01
CA LEU A 189 8.40 -1.99 2.33
C LEU A 189 9.91 -2.16 2.24
N ALA A 190 10.39 -3.42 2.31
CA ALA A 190 11.74 -3.78 1.96
C ALA A 190 11.86 -4.05 0.45
N ALA A 191 12.86 -3.46 -0.20
CA ALA A 191 13.19 -3.71 -1.59
C ALA A 191 14.58 -4.34 -1.73
N ARG A 192 14.77 -5.13 -2.79
CA ARG A 192 16.06 -5.78 -3.08
C ARG A 192 17.07 -4.79 -3.66
N SER A 193 16.60 -3.83 -4.43
CA SER A 193 17.42 -2.80 -5.10
C SER A 193 17.25 -1.45 -4.42
N THR A 194 18.35 -0.72 -4.25
CA THR A 194 18.34 0.66 -3.75
C THR A 194 17.56 1.60 -4.67
N ASN A 195 17.48 1.29 -5.96
CA ASN A 195 16.68 2.06 -6.93
C ASN A 195 15.16 1.92 -6.70
N CYS A 196 14.74 0.90 -5.97
CA CYS A 196 13.33 0.65 -5.65
C CYS A 196 12.93 1.14 -4.25
N LEU A 197 13.85 1.75 -3.51
CA LEU A 197 13.56 2.32 -2.20
C LEU A 197 13.25 3.80 -2.36
N LEU A 198 12.14 4.24 -1.82
CA LEU A 198 11.75 5.65 -1.76
C LEU A 198 12.73 6.50 -0.95
N TYR A 199 13.52 5.87 -0.08
CA TYR A 199 14.48 6.56 0.76
C TYR A 199 15.52 5.57 1.33
N THR A 200 16.75 5.65 0.88
CA THR A 200 17.89 5.19 1.64
C THR A 200 18.50 6.38 2.36
N SER A 201 18.27 6.47 3.66
CA SER A 201 19.12 7.34 4.47
C SER A 201 20.52 6.76 4.43
N PRO A 202 21.55 7.53 4.01
CA PRO A 202 22.92 7.08 4.22
C PRO A 202 23.15 6.99 5.72
N SER A 203 23.41 5.80 6.18
CA SER A 203 23.89 5.56 7.54
C SER A 203 25.34 5.98 7.67
#